data_35b78208dcc47798dbe0d82fc3ab2945
#
_entry.id   35b78208dcc47798dbe0d82fc3ab2945
#
_cell.length_a   1.000
_cell.length_b   1.000
_cell.length_c   1.000
_cell.angle_alpha   90.00
_cell.angle_beta   90.00
_cell.angle_gamma   90.00
#
_symmetry.space_group_name_H-M   'P 1'
#
loop_
_entity.id
_entity.type
_entity.pdbx_description
1 polymer ?
#
loop_
_entity_poly.entity_id
_entity_poly.type
_entity_poly.pdbx_seq_one_letter_code
_entity_poly.pdbx_strand_id
1 'polypeptide(L)'
;MRFVIVTGMSGAGKSTALKMLEDMGYFCVDNLPVPLIPILADSLRTPGTEMGKTALGVDIRSGETFKELERVLEELDNSELKYEILFLESSDHVLVKRYKETRRFHPLSGNNERVDKGIEKEREKLGFLKKKADYLLDTSHMLTRELKRELNKIFVQNKEYKNLYITVLSFGFKYGIPSDADLVFDVRFLPNPYYIEELRAKSGNDREVKEYVM
;
A
#
# COMPACT_ATOMS: atom_id res chain seq x y z
N MET A 1 11.12 21.25 -0.64
CA MET A 1 11.43 20.15 -1.56
C MET A 1 10.88 18.86 -0.97
N ARG A 2 10.22 18.01 -1.76
CA ARG A 2 9.67 16.71 -1.30
C ARG A 2 10.16 15.61 -2.25
N PHE A 3 10.84 14.62 -1.71
CA PHE A 3 11.45 13.53 -2.47
C PHE A 3 10.88 12.20 -1.99
N VAL A 4 10.19 11.46 -2.87
CA VAL A 4 9.44 10.26 -2.53
C VAL A 4 9.98 9.07 -3.31
N ILE A 5 10.31 8.00 -2.61
CA ILE A 5 10.68 6.71 -3.19
C ILE A 5 9.43 5.82 -3.17
N VAL A 6 8.92 5.51 -4.35
CA VAL A 6 7.76 4.63 -4.54
C VAL A 6 8.26 3.22 -4.80
N THR A 7 8.01 2.32 -3.87
CA THR A 7 8.43 0.93 -3.93
C THR A 7 7.33 -0.03 -3.45
N GLY A 8 7.59 -1.31 -3.35
CA GLY A 8 6.63 -2.29 -2.88
C GLY A 8 6.47 -3.47 -3.83
N MET A 9 5.52 -4.35 -3.52
CA MET A 9 5.31 -5.61 -4.24
C MET A 9 5.06 -5.41 -5.73
N SER A 10 5.63 -6.26 -6.55
CA SER A 10 5.36 -6.31 -7.98
C SER A 10 3.88 -6.64 -8.22
N GLY A 11 3.19 -5.79 -9.01
CA GLY A 11 1.73 -5.90 -9.20
C GLY A 11 0.90 -5.15 -8.14
N ALA A 12 1.51 -4.51 -7.12
CA ALA A 12 0.78 -3.71 -6.14
C ALA A 12 0.32 -2.33 -6.64
N GLY A 13 0.71 -1.90 -7.84
CA GLY A 13 0.23 -0.66 -8.45
C GLY A 13 1.22 0.51 -8.44
N LYS A 14 2.53 0.26 -8.29
CA LYS A 14 3.59 1.31 -8.30
C LYS A 14 3.49 2.28 -9.49
N SER A 15 3.45 1.76 -10.72
CA SER A 15 3.36 2.62 -11.91
C SER A 15 2.05 3.40 -11.98
N THR A 16 0.97 2.87 -11.43
CA THR A 16 -0.30 3.59 -11.30
C THR A 16 -0.17 4.74 -10.30
N ALA A 17 0.48 4.50 -9.16
CA ALA A 17 0.73 5.53 -8.15
C ALA A 17 1.64 6.64 -8.70
N LEU A 18 2.69 6.30 -9.45
CA LEU A 18 3.57 7.29 -10.09
C LEU A 18 2.81 8.18 -11.08
N LYS A 19 1.96 7.62 -11.94
CA LYS A 19 1.11 8.41 -12.84
C LYS A 19 0.18 9.36 -12.09
N MET A 20 -0.36 8.92 -10.95
CA MET A 20 -1.20 9.78 -10.11
C MET A 20 -0.39 10.89 -9.44
N LEU A 21 0.84 10.61 -9.00
CA LEU A 21 1.73 11.63 -8.44
C LEU A 21 2.15 12.63 -9.52
N GLU A 22 2.37 12.20 -10.76
CA GLU A 22 2.60 13.08 -11.90
C GLU A 22 1.42 14.03 -12.13
N ASP A 23 0.17 13.52 -12.11
CA ASP A 23 -1.05 14.33 -12.13
C ASP A 23 -1.12 15.35 -10.97
N MET A 24 -0.45 15.08 -9.85
CA MET A 24 -0.38 15.95 -8.66
C MET A 24 0.82 16.91 -8.68
N GLY A 25 1.52 16.99 -9.82
CA GLY A 25 2.63 17.91 -10.05
C GLY A 25 3.97 17.43 -9.53
N TYR A 26 4.16 16.12 -9.36
CA TYR A 26 5.48 15.53 -9.10
C TYR A 26 6.23 15.28 -10.40
N PHE A 27 7.53 15.55 -10.40
CA PHE A 27 8.43 15.01 -11.41
C PHE A 27 8.64 13.51 -11.12
N CYS A 28 8.17 12.65 -12.01
CA CYS A 28 8.18 11.21 -11.78
C CYS A 28 9.20 10.50 -12.68
N VAL A 29 10.01 9.61 -12.09
CA VAL A 29 10.90 8.71 -12.82
C VAL A 29 10.54 7.28 -12.43
N ASP A 30 10.07 6.49 -13.38
CA ASP A 30 9.76 5.06 -13.14
C ASP A 30 10.99 4.20 -13.45
N ASN A 31 11.18 3.16 -12.64
CA ASN A 31 12.22 2.14 -12.82
C ASN A 31 13.65 2.71 -12.92
N LEU A 32 13.97 3.72 -12.09
CA LEU A 32 15.33 4.27 -12.02
C LEU A 32 16.30 3.19 -11.48
N PRO A 33 17.43 2.93 -12.16
CA PRO A 33 18.48 2.09 -11.61
C PRO A 33 19.00 2.65 -10.27
N VAL A 34 19.14 1.75 -9.27
CA VAL A 34 19.52 2.13 -7.90
C VAL A 34 20.79 3.01 -7.84
N PRO A 35 21.87 2.73 -8.60
CA PRO A 35 23.08 3.58 -8.59
C PRO A 35 22.87 5.03 -9.02
N LEU A 36 21.78 5.32 -9.73
CA LEU A 36 21.47 6.66 -10.20
C LEU A 36 20.68 7.49 -9.19
N ILE A 37 20.18 6.88 -8.12
CA ILE A 37 19.40 7.58 -7.08
C ILE A 37 20.21 8.69 -6.42
N PRO A 38 21.47 8.48 -5.97
CA PRO A 38 22.28 9.55 -5.39
C PRO A 38 22.55 10.69 -6.37
N ILE A 39 22.82 10.39 -7.63
CA ILE A 39 23.09 11.39 -8.68
C ILE A 39 21.86 12.28 -8.90
N LEU A 40 20.68 11.68 -8.97
CA LEU A 40 19.43 12.44 -9.08
C LEU A 40 19.18 13.26 -7.81
N ALA A 41 19.39 12.66 -6.63
CA ALA A 41 19.26 13.34 -5.35
C ALA A 41 20.12 14.59 -5.25
N ASP A 42 21.37 14.54 -5.69
CA ASP A 42 22.30 15.67 -5.72
C ASP A 42 21.85 16.74 -6.74
N SER A 43 21.33 16.31 -7.89
CA SER A 43 20.79 17.24 -8.89
C SER A 43 19.61 18.05 -8.36
N LEU A 44 18.80 17.48 -7.48
CA LEU A 44 17.65 18.15 -6.85
C LEU A 44 18.08 19.24 -5.84
N ARG A 45 19.31 19.20 -5.31
CA ARG A 45 19.86 20.20 -4.39
C ARG A 45 20.30 21.49 -5.08
N THR A 46 20.47 21.45 -6.41
CA THR A 46 20.96 22.59 -7.15
C THR A 46 19.90 23.70 -7.15
N PRO A 47 20.25 24.93 -6.70
CA PRO A 47 19.34 26.06 -6.72
C PRO A 47 18.84 26.36 -8.14
N GLY A 48 17.53 26.57 -8.29
CA GLY A 48 16.91 26.84 -9.59
C GLY A 48 16.35 25.60 -10.31
N THR A 49 16.44 24.41 -9.69
CA THR A 49 15.81 23.20 -10.23
C THR A 49 14.29 23.28 -10.01
N GLU A 50 13.50 23.22 -11.08
CA GLU A 50 12.01 23.23 -11.00
C GLU A 50 11.41 21.95 -10.39
N MET A 51 12.24 21.00 -9.96
CA MET A 51 11.84 19.69 -9.46
C MET A 51 11.55 19.68 -7.94
N GLY A 52 10.82 20.68 -7.46
CA GLY A 52 10.51 20.83 -6.02
C GLY A 52 9.75 19.65 -5.38
N LYS A 53 9.08 18.81 -6.21
CA LYS A 53 8.41 17.57 -5.82
C LYS A 53 8.85 16.49 -6.80
N THR A 54 9.52 15.45 -6.31
CA THR A 54 10.03 14.34 -7.14
C THR A 54 9.60 13.00 -6.55
N ALA A 55 9.18 12.07 -7.41
CA ALA A 55 8.82 10.71 -7.05
C ALA A 55 9.59 9.70 -7.90
N LEU A 56 10.28 8.77 -7.27
CA LEU A 56 11.06 7.72 -7.92
C LEU A 56 10.40 6.37 -7.76
N GLY A 57 10.08 5.71 -8.86
CA GLY A 57 9.73 4.29 -8.88
C GLY A 57 10.99 3.43 -8.82
N VAL A 58 11.13 2.68 -7.75
CA VAL A 58 12.22 1.71 -7.59
C VAL A 58 11.64 0.30 -7.66
N ASP A 59 12.07 -0.44 -8.69
CA ASP A 59 11.68 -1.84 -8.88
C ASP A 59 12.90 -2.74 -8.68
N ILE A 60 12.76 -3.69 -7.77
CA ILE A 60 13.88 -4.50 -7.32
C ILE A 60 13.71 -5.91 -7.87
N ARG A 61 14.55 -6.28 -8.85
CA ARG A 61 14.44 -7.54 -9.59
C ARG A 61 15.55 -8.54 -9.30
N SER A 62 16.60 -8.17 -8.56
CA SER A 62 17.72 -9.05 -8.26
C SER A 62 18.21 -8.93 -6.81
N GLY A 63 18.87 -9.97 -6.31
CA GLY A 63 19.41 -9.95 -4.95
C GLY A 63 20.54 -8.93 -4.73
N GLU A 64 21.29 -8.60 -5.77
CA GLU A 64 22.35 -7.57 -5.71
C GLU A 64 21.73 -6.17 -5.58
N THR A 65 20.64 -5.91 -6.32
CA THR A 65 19.93 -4.62 -6.28
C THR A 65 19.35 -4.33 -4.88
N PHE A 66 19.00 -5.35 -4.07
CA PHE A 66 18.53 -5.13 -2.69
C PHE A 66 19.63 -4.55 -1.81
N LYS A 67 20.81 -5.17 -1.82
CA LYS A 67 21.97 -4.69 -1.02
C LYS A 67 22.42 -3.31 -1.44
N GLU A 68 22.38 -3.06 -2.74
CA GLU A 68 22.73 -1.76 -3.30
C GLU A 68 21.74 -0.68 -2.87
N LEU A 69 20.43 -0.97 -2.88
CA LEU A 69 19.42 -0.02 -2.40
C LEU A 69 19.56 0.24 -0.91
N GLU A 70 19.84 -0.78 -0.11
CA GLU A 70 20.07 -0.62 1.33
C GLU A 70 21.22 0.36 1.59
N ARG A 71 22.36 0.18 0.89
CA ARG A 71 23.50 1.09 0.96
C ARG A 71 23.14 2.51 0.51
N VAL A 72 22.42 2.67 -0.61
CA VAL A 72 22.01 3.98 -1.11
C VAL A 72 21.08 4.68 -0.14
N LEU A 73 20.17 3.96 0.52
CA LEU A 73 19.30 4.54 1.54
C LEU A 73 20.10 4.97 2.79
N GLU A 74 21.12 4.21 3.19
CA GLU A 74 22.03 4.63 4.26
C GLU A 74 22.83 5.89 3.88
N GLU A 75 23.29 5.99 2.64
CA GLU A 75 23.95 7.21 2.13
C GLU A 75 23.00 8.42 2.16
N LEU A 76 21.73 8.22 1.76
CA LEU A 76 20.71 9.27 1.83
C LEU A 76 20.37 9.66 3.27
N ASP A 77 20.30 8.72 4.21
CA ASP A 77 20.06 9.00 5.64
C ASP A 77 21.15 9.86 6.26
N ASN A 78 22.41 9.68 5.81
CA ASN A 78 23.55 10.47 6.23
C ASN A 78 23.66 11.81 5.48
N SER A 79 22.78 12.07 4.52
CA SER A 79 22.75 13.30 3.74
C SER A 79 21.73 14.29 4.33
N GLU A 80 21.83 15.57 3.91
CA GLU A 80 20.83 16.59 4.28
C GLU A 80 19.50 16.44 3.54
N LEU A 81 19.42 15.55 2.54
CA LEU A 81 18.22 15.33 1.75
C LEU A 81 17.22 14.47 2.52
N LYS A 82 16.11 15.07 2.90
CA LYS A 82 14.98 14.30 3.44
C LYS A 82 14.22 13.61 2.32
N TYR A 83 14.01 12.31 2.46
CA TYR A 83 13.17 11.52 1.57
C TYR A 83 12.08 10.80 2.34
N GLU A 84 11.05 10.39 1.64
CA GLU A 84 9.93 9.60 2.19
C GLU A 84 9.77 8.32 1.37
N ILE A 85 9.45 7.22 2.00
CA ILE A 85 9.20 5.94 1.32
C ILE A 85 7.70 5.65 1.32
N LEU A 86 7.13 5.56 0.11
CA LEU A 86 5.79 5.03 -0.14
C LEU A 86 5.91 3.56 -0.54
N PHE A 87 5.48 2.67 0.34
CA PHE A 87 5.45 1.24 0.10
C PHE A 87 4.04 0.78 -0.30
N LEU A 88 3.91 0.22 -1.50
CA LEU A 88 2.66 -0.37 -1.97
C LEU A 88 2.66 -1.88 -1.74
N GLU A 89 1.65 -2.34 -1.06
CA GLU A 89 1.45 -3.75 -0.74
C GLU A 89 0.14 -4.27 -1.35
N SER A 90 0.06 -5.60 -1.47
CA SER A 90 -1.19 -6.30 -1.75
C SER A 90 -1.09 -7.75 -1.28
N SER A 91 -2.23 -8.37 -0.95
CA SER A 91 -2.28 -9.78 -0.56
C SER A 91 -1.82 -10.70 -1.68
N ASP A 92 -1.21 -11.84 -1.34
CA ASP A 92 -0.66 -12.79 -2.31
C ASP A 92 -1.72 -13.28 -3.29
N HIS A 93 -2.94 -13.54 -2.79
CA HIS A 93 -4.06 -13.95 -3.63
C HIS A 93 -4.39 -12.90 -4.72
N VAL A 94 -4.40 -11.62 -4.35
CA VAL A 94 -4.68 -10.53 -5.29
C VAL A 94 -3.53 -10.35 -6.27
N LEU A 95 -2.28 -10.45 -5.81
CA LEU A 95 -1.11 -10.39 -6.68
C LEU A 95 -1.13 -11.53 -7.71
N VAL A 96 -1.36 -12.76 -7.28
CA VAL A 96 -1.48 -13.92 -8.20
C VAL A 96 -2.58 -13.69 -9.24
N LYS A 97 -3.73 -13.15 -8.82
CA LYS A 97 -4.83 -12.82 -9.74
C LYS A 97 -4.40 -11.76 -10.76
N ARG A 98 -3.79 -10.66 -10.33
CA ARG A 98 -3.29 -9.59 -11.21
C ARG A 98 -2.25 -10.08 -12.22
N TYR A 99 -1.35 -10.98 -11.79
CA TYR A 99 -0.37 -11.60 -12.69
C TYR A 99 -1.04 -12.47 -13.75
N LYS A 100 -2.05 -13.26 -13.39
CA LYS A 100 -2.83 -14.06 -14.36
C LYS A 100 -3.57 -13.17 -15.37
N GLU A 101 -4.19 -12.09 -14.90
CA GLU A 101 -4.91 -11.14 -15.76
C GLU A 101 -3.99 -10.44 -16.77
N THR A 102 -2.79 -10.05 -16.34
CA THR A 102 -1.81 -9.36 -17.19
C THR A 102 -0.94 -10.29 -18.02
N ARG A 103 -1.01 -11.61 -17.79
CA ARG A 103 -0.17 -12.64 -18.45
C ARG A 103 1.32 -12.35 -18.38
N ARG A 104 1.78 -11.78 -17.26
CA ARG A 104 3.20 -11.46 -17.00
C ARG A 104 3.83 -12.53 -16.12
N PHE A 105 5.12 -12.76 -16.30
CA PHE A 105 5.93 -13.54 -15.37
C PHE A 105 6.34 -12.68 -14.19
N HIS A 106 6.41 -13.30 -13.01
CA HIS A 106 6.93 -12.60 -11.85
C HIS A 106 8.46 -12.44 -11.97
N PRO A 107 9.04 -11.25 -11.69
CA PRO A 107 10.48 -11.00 -11.88
C PRO A 107 11.40 -11.98 -11.14
N LEU A 108 10.96 -12.48 -9.98
CA LEU A 108 11.72 -13.42 -9.15
C LEU A 108 11.28 -14.88 -9.31
N SER A 109 10.37 -15.20 -10.23
CA SER A 109 10.04 -16.56 -10.61
C SER A 109 11.03 -17.05 -11.67
N GLY A 110 11.64 -18.21 -11.46
CA GLY A 110 12.39 -18.90 -12.50
C GLY A 110 11.47 -19.39 -13.62
N ASN A 111 12.07 -19.81 -14.76
CA ASN A 111 11.33 -20.22 -15.97
C ASN A 111 10.28 -21.32 -15.76
N ASN A 112 10.33 -22.08 -14.66
CA ASN A 112 9.37 -23.13 -14.30
C ASN A 112 8.78 -22.97 -12.90
N GLU A 113 8.97 -21.83 -12.26
CA GLU A 113 8.40 -21.59 -10.93
C GLU A 113 7.01 -20.95 -11.04
N ARG A 114 6.14 -21.30 -10.10
CA ARG A 114 4.84 -20.69 -9.95
C ARG A 114 4.98 -19.26 -9.43
N VAL A 115 4.06 -18.39 -9.85
CA VAL A 115 4.02 -16.96 -9.48
C VAL A 115 3.98 -16.76 -7.95
N ASP A 116 3.27 -17.63 -7.22
CA ASP A 116 3.18 -17.58 -5.76
C ASP A 116 4.55 -17.66 -5.08
N LYS A 117 5.44 -18.52 -5.58
CA LYS A 117 6.81 -18.63 -5.07
C LYS A 117 7.66 -17.37 -5.31
N GLY A 118 7.47 -16.74 -6.46
CA GLY A 118 8.11 -15.46 -6.75
C GLY A 118 7.64 -14.34 -5.81
N ILE A 119 6.33 -14.28 -5.52
CA ILE A 119 5.73 -13.34 -4.58
C ILE A 119 6.27 -13.55 -3.16
N GLU A 120 6.34 -14.80 -2.69
CA GLU A 120 6.88 -15.14 -1.38
C GLU A 120 8.34 -14.66 -1.21
N LYS A 121 9.20 -14.96 -2.20
CA LYS A 121 10.59 -14.50 -2.24
C LYS A 121 10.70 -12.96 -2.25
N GLU A 122 9.83 -12.28 -3.00
CA GLU A 122 9.83 -10.82 -3.07
C GLU A 122 9.43 -10.21 -1.73
N ARG A 123 8.39 -10.73 -1.10
CA ARG A 123 7.89 -10.28 0.19
C ARG A 123 8.95 -10.39 1.29
N GLU A 124 9.66 -11.52 1.35
CA GLU A 124 10.77 -11.72 2.28
C GLU A 124 11.86 -10.64 2.08
N LYS A 125 12.28 -10.46 0.82
CA LYS A 125 13.33 -9.50 0.48
C LYS A 125 12.93 -8.05 0.73
N LEU A 126 11.67 -7.69 0.46
CA LEU A 126 11.17 -6.31 0.67
C LEU A 126 10.84 -6.00 2.13
N GLY A 127 10.95 -6.97 3.05
CA GLY A 127 10.59 -6.80 4.45
C GLY A 127 11.31 -5.64 5.15
N PHE A 128 12.57 -5.35 4.80
CA PHE A 128 13.31 -4.21 5.36
C PHE A 128 12.75 -2.86 4.89
N LEU A 129 12.41 -2.74 3.59
CA LEU A 129 11.80 -1.52 3.04
C LEU A 129 10.41 -1.27 3.61
N LYS A 130 9.63 -2.32 3.81
CA LYS A 130 8.32 -2.22 4.46
C LYS A 130 8.44 -1.65 5.87
N LYS A 131 9.46 -2.07 6.64
CA LYS A 131 9.71 -1.55 7.99
C LYS A 131 10.19 -0.10 7.99
N LYS A 132 10.90 0.33 6.96
CA LYS A 132 11.44 1.69 6.80
C LYS A 132 10.43 2.64 6.15
N ALA A 133 9.31 2.13 5.64
CA ALA A 133 8.33 2.93 4.92
C ALA A 133 7.62 3.96 5.82
N ASP A 134 7.56 5.20 5.36
CA ASP A 134 6.78 6.28 5.98
C ASP A 134 5.29 6.09 5.71
N TYR A 135 4.97 5.59 4.50
CA TYR A 135 3.60 5.34 4.06
C TYR A 135 3.46 3.91 3.54
N LEU A 136 2.59 3.14 4.17
CA LEU A 136 2.24 1.78 3.76
C LEU A 136 0.80 1.76 3.24
N LEU A 137 0.62 1.49 1.94
CA LEU A 137 -0.69 1.39 1.31
C LEU A 137 -0.97 -0.04 0.85
N ASP A 138 -1.94 -0.69 1.47
CA ASP A 138 -2.47 -1.97 1.00
C ASP A 138 -3.51 -1.73 -0.10
N THR A 139 -3.18 -2.18 -1.30
CA THR A 139 -4.03 -2.04 -2.49
C THR A 139 -4.88 -3.27 -2.79
N SER A 140 -4.95 -4.24 -1.87
CA SER A 140 -5.67 -5.52 -2.07
C SER A 140 -7.12 -5.31 -2.49
N HIS A 141 -7.80 -4.40 -1.81
CA HIS A 141 -9.22 -4.10 -2.00
C HIS A 141 -9.48 -2.68 -2.53
N MET A 142 -8.41 -1.95 -2.87
CA MET A 142 -8.54 -0.58 -3.36
C MET A 142 -8.90 -0.52 -4.84
N LEU A 143 -9.92 0.24 -5.16
CA LEU A 143 -10.15 0.72 -6.52
C LEU A 143 -9.13 1.82 -6.85
N THR A 144 -8.85 1.99 -8.15
CA THR A 144 -7.92 3.03 -8.64
C THR A 144 -8.26 4.44 -8.12
N ARG A 145 -9.56 4.78 -8.03
CA ARG A 145 -10.04 6.05 -7.47
C ARG A 145 -9.75 6.22 -5.97
N GLU A 146 -9.73 5.11 -5.24
CA GLU A 146 -9.44 5.11 -3.79
C GLU A 146 -7.95 5.31 -3.55
N LEU A 147 -7.10 4.63 -4.33
CA LEU A 147 -5.67 4.88 -4.32
C LEU A 147 -5.37 6.36 -4.61
N LYS A 148 -6.00 6.95 -5.64
CA LYS A 148 -5.83 8.38 -5.97
C LYS A 148 -6.24 9.28 -4.80
N ARG A 149 -7.32 8.95 -4.11
CA ARG A 149 -7.79 9.70 -2.93
C ARG A 149 -6.79 9.63 -1.77
N GLU A 150 -6.24 8.44 -1.47
CA GLU A 150 -5.24 8.28 -0.40
C GLU A 150 -3.94 9.02 -0.73
N LEU A 151 -3.43 8.89 -1.95
CA LEU A 151 -2.26 9.65 -2.39
C LEU A 151 -2.47 11.17 -2.30
N ASN A 152 -3.66 11.66 -2.66
CA ASN A 152 -3.99 13.07 -2.55
C ASN A 152 -3.98 13.57 -1.10
N LYS A 153 -4.50 12.77 -0.16
CA LYS A 153 -4.46 13.09 1.29
C LYS A 153 -3.03 13.24 1.77
N ILE A 154 -2.14 12.31 1.40
CA ILE A 154 -0.75 12.27 1.86
C ILE A 154 0.07 13.37 1.18
N PHE A 155 0.01 13.47 -0.14
CA PHE A 155 0.99 14.20 -0.93
C PHE A 155 0.54 15.60 -1.37
N VAL A 156 -0.76 15.90 -1.27
CA VAL A 156 -1.30 17.23 -1.59
C VAL A 156 -1.80 17.96 -0.35
N GLN A 157 -2.60 17.26 0.48
CA GLN A 157 -3.21 17.88 1.66
C GLN A 157 -2.31 17.87 2.89
N ASN A 158 -1.15 17.21 2.84
CA ASN A 158 -0.19 17.03 3.95
C ASN A 158 -0.87 16.58 5.26
N LYS A 159 -1.93 15.76 5.16
CA LYS A 159 -2.59 15.19 6.34
C LYS A 159 -1.68 14.14 6.96
N GLU A 160 -1.62 14.13 8.28
CA GLU A 160 -0.96 13.05 9.01
C GLU A 160 -1.54 11.71 8.56
N TYR A 161 -0.69 10.86 8.04
CA TYR A 161 -1.05 9.52 7.63
C TYR A 161 -0.76 8.55 8.79
N LYS A 162 -1.80 7.88 9.24
CA LYS A 162 -1.65 6.79 10.21
C LYS A 162 -1.60 5.48 9.44
N ASN A 163 -0.52 4.72 9.61
CA ASN A 163 -0.32 3.41 8.96
C ASN A 163 -1.27 2.31 9.46
N LEU A 164 -2.24 2.66 10.30
CA LEU A 164 -3.26 1.76 10.80
C LEU A 164 -4.58 2.02 10.05
N TYR A 165 -4.98 1.11 9.19
CA TYR A 165 -6.28 1.09 8.54
C TYR A 165 -7.14 0.00 9.19
N ILE A 166 -8.25 0.39 9.80
CA ILE A 166 -9.18 -0.53 10.44
C ILE A 166 -10.44 -0.60 9.57
N THR A 167 -10.71 -1.78 9.04
CA THR A 167 -11.97 -2.09 8.37
C THR A 167 -12.86 -2.86 9.32
N VAL A 168 -14.04 -2.33 9.63
CA VAL A 168 -15.05 -3.01 10.42
C VAL A 168 -16.13 -3.53 9.48
N LEU A 169 -16.28 -4.86 9.43
CA LEU A 169 -17.27 -5.55 8.60
C LEU A 169 -18.30 -6.24 9.47
N SER A 170 -19.57 -5.97 9.24
CA SER A 170 -20.67 -6.75 9.79
C SER A 170 -21.05 -7.87 8.82
N PHE A 171 -21.12 -9.10 9.29
CA PHE A 171 -21.44 -10.27 8.47
C PHE A 171 -22.32 -11.27 9.22
N GLY A 172 -23.02 -12.09 8.46
CA GLY A 172 -23.78 -13.22 9.00
C GLY A 172 -23.05 -14.55 8.81
N PHE A 173 -22.99 -15.38 9.82
CA PHE A 173 -22.31 -16.70 9.79
C PHE A 173 -22.86 -17.68 8.75
N LYS A 174 -24.03 -17.40 8.17
CA LYS A 174 -24.65 -18.26 7.15
C LYS A 174 -23.74 -18.56 5.95
N TYR A 175 -22.87 -17.61 5.59
CA TYR A 175 -21.97 -17.71 4.43
C TYR A 175 -20.51 -17.91 4.83
N GLY A 176 -20.25 -18.17 6.10
CA GLY A 176 -18.91 -18.33 6.66
C GLY A 176 -18.31 -17.02 7.16
N ILE A 177 -17.12 -17.14 7.71
CA ILE A 177 -16.31 -16.00 8.18
C ILE A 177 -15.58 -15.41 6.97
N PRO A 178 -15.51 -14.06 6.83
CA PRO A 178 -14.69 -13.44 5.80
C PRO A 178 -13.24 -13.92 5.87
N SER A 179 -12.70 -14.36 4.74
CA SER A 179 -11.35 -14.98 4.67
C SER A 179 -10.20 -14.01 4.90
N ASP A 180 -10.48 -12.72 4.87
CA ASP A 180 -9.56 -11.59 5.07
C ASP A 180 -9.71 -10.92 6.44
N ALA A 181 -10.48 -11.53 7.35
CA ALA A 181 -10.66 -11.00 8.70
C ALA A 181 -9.46 -11.37 9.61
N ASP A 182 -8.78 -10.35 10.15
CA ASP A 182 -7.73 -10.55 11.16
C ASP A 182 -8.31 -10.86 12.55
N LEU A 183 -9.48 -10.28 12.85
CA LEU A 183 -10.19 -10.46 14.12
C LEU A 183 -11.67 -10.70 13.86
N VAL A 184 -12.26 -11.66 14.56
CA VAL A 184 -13.68 -11.96 14.48
C VAL A 184 -14.27 -11.91 15.88
N PHE A 185 -15.30 -11.10 16.06
CA PHE A 185 -16.07 -11.02 17.30
C PHE A 185 -17.44 -11.62 17.09
N ASP A 186 -17.75 -12.66 17.86
CA ASP A 186 -19.09 -13.24 17.87
C ASP A 186 -19.99 -12.47 18.85
N VAL A 187 -20.94 -11.74 18.32
CA VAL A 187 -21.87 -10.90 19.09
C VAL A 187 -23.26 -11.56 19.26
N ARG A 188 -23.42 -12.85 18.93
CA ARG A 188 -24.70 -13.55 19.02
C ARG A 188 -25.20 -13.77 20.45
N PHE A 189 -24.38 -13.49 21.46
CA PHE A 189 -24.81 -13.46 22.87
C PHE A 189 -25.64 -12.23 23.21
N LEU A 190 -25.63 -11.18 22.38
CA LEU A 190 -26.45 -10.00 22.58
C LEU A 190 -27.93 -10.32 22.30
N PRO A 191 -28.87 -9.67 23.03
CA PRO A 191 -30.29 -9.89 22.79
C PRO A 191 -30.65 -9.44 21.36
N ASN A 192 -31.40 -10.29 20.65
CA ASN A 192 -31.76 -10.01 19.26
C ASN A 192 -33.08 -9.25 19.20
N PRO A 193 -33.08 -7.97 18.76
CA PRO A 193 -34.27 -7.12 18.69
C PRO A 193 -35.31 -7.63 17.69
N TYR A 194 -34.96 -8.52 16.77
CA TYR A 194 -35.88 -9.11 15.80
C TYR A 194 -37.04 -9.87 16.45
N TYR A 195 -36.82 -10.44 17.64
CA TYR A 195 -37.85 -11.20 18.37
C TYR A 195 -38.82 -10.30 19.13
N ILE A 196 -38.55 -9.00 19.22
CA ILE A 196 -39.47 -8.02 19.80
C ILE A 196 -40.24 -7.35 18.66
N GLU A 197 -41.58 -7.50 18.69
CA GLU A 197 -42.45 -7.07 17.59
C GLU A 197 -42.30 -5.59 17.27
N GLU A 198 -42.18 -4.73 18.29
CA GLU A 198 -42.02 -3.26 18.19
C GLU A 198 -40.66 -2.85 17.64
N LEU A 199 -39.62 -3.71 17.77
CA LEU A 199 -38.26 -3.43 17.32
C LEU A 199 -37.90 -4.11 16.00
N ARG A 200 -38.71 -5.08 15.55
CA ARG A 200 -38.42 -5.91 14.37
C ARG A 200 -38.21 -5.12 13.08
N ALA A 201 -38.93 -4.03 12.92
CA ALA A 201 -38.83 -3.18 11.73
C ALA A 201 -37.77 -2.07 11.85
N LYS A 202 -37.13 -1.97 13.01
CA LYS A 202 -36.14 -0.91 13.33
C LYS A 202 -34.71 -1.44 13.11
N SER A 203 -33.75 -0.53 13.08
CA SER A 203 -32.34 -0.81 12.84
C SER A 203 -31.48 -0.45 14.06
N GLY A 204 -30.24 -0.86 14.08
CA GLY A 204 -29.25 -0.48 15.12
C GLY A 204 -28.96 1.03 15.20
N ASN A 205 -29.47 1.85 14.27
CA ASN A 205 -29.40 3.30 14.35
C ASN A 205 -30.53 3.91 15.19
N ASP A 206 -31.60 3.15 15.42
CA ASP A 206 -32.73 3.60 16.22
C ASP A 206 -32.45 3.51 17.71
N ARG A 207 -32.86 4.52 18.45
CA ARG A 207 -32.52 4.67 19.87
C ARG A 207 -33.04 3.50 20.71
N GLU A 208 -34.26 3.06 20.46
CA GLU A 208 -34.91 1.96 21.21
C GLU A 208 -34.17 0.62 20.99
N VAL A 209 -33.65 0.38 19.77
CA VAL A 209 -32.84 -0.80 19.47
C VAL A 209 -31.51 -0.73 20.22
N LYS A 210 -30.86 0.43 20.26
CA LYS A 210 -29.62 0.62 21.04
C LYS A 210 -29.84 0.38 22.52
N GLU A 211 -30.87 0.96 23.10
CA GLU A 211 -31.21 0.81 24.52
C GLU A 211 -31.57 -0.64 24.89
N TYR A 212 -32.11 -1.41 23.93
CA TYR A 212 -32.43 -2.83 24.15
C TYR A 212 -31.21 -3.75 24.06
N VAL A 213 -30.25 -3.44 23.20
CA VAL A 213 -29.11 -4.32 22.89
C VAL A 213 -27.89 -4.02 23.75
N MET A 214 -27.68 -2.75 24.17
CA MET A 214 -26.52 -2.28 24.95
C MET A 214 -26.83 -2.21 26.43
#